data_d6c241708e916300c257622a4908913d
#
_entry.id   d6c241708e916300c257622a4908913d
#
_cell.length_a   1.000
_cell.length_b   1.000
_cell.length_c   1.000
_cell.angle_alpha   90.00
_cell.angle_beta   90.00
_cell.angle_gamma   90.00
#
_symmetry.space_group_name_H-M   'P 1'
#
loop_
_entity.id
_entity.type
_entity.pdbx_description
1 polymer ?
#
loop_
_entity_poly.entity_id
_entity_poly.type
_entity_poly.pdbx_seq_one_letter_code
_entity_poly.pdbx_strand_id
1 'polypeptide(L)'
;AFMGAKAAHTSRGRFRSAFMTVLNMTSNFAGVPLAFAYMIILGTSGVIRQVANIYGIEFIQNFDLYTSKGLILMYVYFQIPLSTLLLIPAFNGIRREWQEANLLLGGRNSTFWFKVGIPVLIPSIFGTISVLFANALCAYATAYALLMNNFSLLPVNISSMFTGDIAAKPHLGAALSVVMMLLMCAAILIDNYVIKATTRWNVR
;
A
#
# COMPACT_ATOMS: atom_id res chain seq x y z
N ALA A 1 -3.41 0.42 -8.42
CA ALA A 1 -4.19 1.42 -7.66
C ALA A 1 -4.80 2.49 -8.57
N PHE A 2 -4.01 3.25 -9.34
CA PHE A 2 -4.51 4.34 -10.19
C PHE A 2 -5.60 3.91 -11.19
N MET A 3 -5.38 2.82 -11.92
CA MET A 3 -6.39 2.26 -12.85
C MET A 3 -7.65 1.80 -12.11
N GLY A 4 -7.51 1.20 -10.93
CA GLY A 4 -8.64 0.79 -10.10
C GLY A 4 -9.47 1.98 -9.61
N ALA A 5 -8.82 3.07 -9.15
CA ALA A 5 -9.49 4.29 -8.74
C ALA A 5 -10.21 4.97 -9.90
N LYS A 6 -9.59 5.02 -11.09
CA LYS A 6 -10.24 5.52 -12.31
C LYS A 6 -11.45 4.68 -12.69
N ALA A 7 -11.32 3.35 -12.66
CA ALA A 7 -12.44 2.45 -12.97
C ALA A 7 -13.60 2.62 -11.98
N ALA A 8 -13.29 2.72 -10.67
CA ALA A 8 -14.29 2.99 -9.64
C ALA A 8 -14.99 4.35 -9.81
N HIS A 9 -14.23 5.38 -10.23
CA HIS A 9 -14.81 6.71 -10.51
C HIS A 9 -15.74 6.68 -11.73
N THR A 10 -15.38 5.94 -12.77
CA THR A 10 -16.18 5.86 -14.02
C THR A 10 -17.40 4.95 -13.86
N SER A 11 -17.33 3.95 -12.96
CA SER A 11 -18.41 2.99 -12.73
C SER A 11 -19.55 3.60 -11.92
N ARG A 12 -20.76 3.13 -12.17
CA ARG A 12 -22.00 3.58 -11.48
C ARG A 12 -22.79 2.40 -10.92
N GLY A 13 -23.62 2.67 -9.92
CA GLY A 13 -24.57 1.71 -9.38
C GLY A 13 -23.97 0.59 -8.55
N ARG A 14 -24.57 -0.60 -8.62
CA ARG A 14 -24.23 -1.77 -7.79
C ARG A 14 -22.79 -2.25 -7.96
N PHE A 15 -22.23 -2.15 -9.16
CA PHE A 15 -20.84 -2.55 -9.41
C PHE A 15 -19.84 -1.70 -8.62
N ARG A 16 -20.02 -0.37 -8.61
CA ARG A 16 -19.17 0.52 -7.82
C ARG A 16 -19.26 0.18 -6.33
N SER A 17 -20.47 -0.04 -5.81
CA SER A 17 -20.68 -0.39 -4.40
C SER A 17 -19.98 -1.71 -4.05
N ALA A 18 -20.18 -2.76 -4.85
CA ALA A 18 -19.53 -4.05 -4.64
C ALA A 18 -17.99 -3.93 -4.69
N PHE A 19 -17.45 -3.21 -5.68
CA PHE A 19 -16.02 -2.98 -5.82
C PHE A 19 -15.44 -2.26 -4.61
N MET A 20 -16.11 -1.19 -4.12
CA MET A 20 -15.71 -0.47 -2.91
C MET A 20 -15.74 -1.36 -1.67
N THR A 21 -16.76 -2.21 -1.56
CA THR A 21 -16.86 -3.16 -0.43
C THR A 21 -15.70 -4.16 -0.45
N VAL A 22 -15.40 -4.73 -1.61
CA VAL A 22 -14.26 -5.66 -1.74
C VAL A 22 -12.93 -4.97 -1.41
N LEU A 23 -12.71 -3.76 -1.91
CA LEU A 23 -11.50 -2.98 -1.59
C LEU A 23 -11.40 -2.71 -0.09
N ASN A 24 -12.49 -2.31 0.57
CA ASN A 24 -12.52 -2.09 2.02
C ASN A 24 -12.23 -3.37 2.80
N MET A 25 -12.85 -4.47 2.43
CA MET A 25 -12.59 -5.77 3.08
C MET A 25 -11.12 -6.18 2.92
N THR A 26 -10.59 -6.09 1.70
CA THR A 26 -9.21 -6.50 1.41
C THR A 26 -8.18 -5.59 2.08
N SER A 27 -8.40 -4.28 2.10
CA SER A 27 -7.47 -3.33 2.74
C SER A 27 -7.43 -3.47 4.27
N ASN A 28 -8.52 -3.93 4.88
CA ASN A 28 -8.59 -4.18 6.32
C ASN A 28 -8.19 -5.61 6.70
N PHE A 29 -8.08 -6.53 5.73
CA PHE A 29 -7.60 -7.88 5.97
C PHE A 29 -6.07 -7.90 5.96
N ALA A 30 -5.48 -7.54 7.10
CA ALA A 30 -4.05 -7.42 7.32
C ALA A 30 -3.66 -8.04 8.67
N GLY A 31 -2.39 -7.97 9.06
CA GLY A 31 -1.92 -8.49 10.34
C GLY A 31 -1.75 -10.00 10.36
N VAL A 32 -1.94 -10.56 11.54
CA VAL A 32 -1.76 -12.00 11.80
C VAL A 32 -2.70 -12.88 10.95
N PRO A 33 -4.00 -12.58 10.79
CA PRO A 33 -4.89 -13.38 9.95
C PRO A 33 -4.43 -13.48 8.49
N LEU A 34 -3.92 -12.39 7.93
CA LEU A 34 -3.38 -12.39 6.58
C LEU A 34 -2.15 -13.28 6.46
N ALA A 35 -1.22 -13.20 7.43
CA ALA A 35 -0.03 -14.04 7.45
C ALA A 35 -0.39 -15.52 7.48
N PHE A 36 -1.33 -15.93 8.35
CA PHE A 36 -1.80 -17.31 8.41
C PHE A 36 -2.48 -17.77 7.11
N ALA A 37 -3.31 -16.93 6.49
CA ALA A 37 -3.92 -17.27 5.20
C ALA A 37 -2.85 -17.57 4.14
N TYR A 38 -1.81 -16.73 4.06
CA TYR A 38 -0.71 -16.96 3.11
C TYR A 38 0.13 -18.19 3.47
N MET A 39 0.34 -18.49 4.76
CA MET A 39 1.04 -19.71 5.20
C MET A 39 0.28 -20.97 4.76
N ILE A 40 -1.05 -20.96 4.87
CA ILE A 40 -1.88 -22.10 4.44
C ILE A 40 -1.84 -22.25 2.90
N ILE A 41 -1.79 -21.14 2.17
CA ILE A 41 -1.87 -21.15 0.70
C ILE A 41 -0.49 -21.39 0.06
N LEU A 42 0.54 -20.65 0.49
CA LEU A 42 1.87 -20.58 -0.13
C LEU A 42 3.01 -21.06 0.78
N GLY A 43 2.73 -21.47 2.00
CA GLY A 43 3.74 -22.01 2.92
C GLY A 43 4.41 -23.28 2.39
N THR A 44 5.37 -23.82 3.14
CA THR A 44 6.13 -25.03 2.76
C THR A 44 5.26 -26.22 2.40
N SER A 45 4.12 -26.38 3.10
CA SER A 45 3.08 -27.40 2.84
C SER A 45 1.80 -26.79 2.28
N GLY A 46 1.88 -25.59 1.72
CA GLY A 46 0.71 -24.84 1.25
C GLY A 46 0.02 -25.48 0.05
N VAL A 47 -1.30 -25.25 -0.04
CA VAL A 47 -2.16 -25.86 -1.07
C VAL A 47 -1.66 -25.52 -2.49
N ILE A 48 -1.36 -24.25 -2.77
CA ILE A 48 -0.87 -23.84 -4.11
C ILE A 48 0.51 -24.46 -4.40
N ARG A 49 1.36 -24.59 -3.39
CA ARG A 49 2.67 -25.23 -3.57
C ARG A 49 2.56 -26.72 -3.89
N GLN A 50 1.61 -27.43 -3.26
CA GLN A 50 1.32 -28.83 -3.58
C GLN A 50 0.79 -28.99 -5.00
N VAL A 51 -0.15 -28.13 -5.42
CA VAL A 51 -0.65 -28.10 -6.80
C VAL A 51 0.48 -27.78 -7.78
N ALA A 52 1.35 -26.82 -7.48
CA ALA A 52 2.50 -26.49 -8.32
C ALA A 52 3.50 -27.66 -8.45
N ASN A 53 3.65 -28.48 -7.40
CA ASN A 53 4.48 -29.70 -7.46
C ASN A 53 3.89 -30.74 -8.41
N ILE A 54 2.55 -30.88 -8.43
CA ILE A 54 1.86 -31.82 -9.33
C ILE A 54 1.99 -31.37 -10.81
N TYR A 55 1.87 -30.07 -11.07
CA TYR A 55 1.90 -29.50 -12.42
C TYR A 55 3.31 -29.07 -12.88
N GLY A 56 4.35 -29.23 -12.07
CA GLY A 56 5.72 -28.88 -12.43
C GLY A 56 6.00 -27.37 -12.58
N ILE A 57 5.26 -26.50 -11.85
CA ILE A 57 5.43 -25.04 -11.94
C ILE A 57 6.59 -24.61 -11.06
N GLU A 58 7.81 -24.60 -11.59
CA GLU A 58 9.07 -24.32 -10.87
C GLU A 58 9.07 -22.96 -10.16
N PHE A 59 8.45 -21.92 -10.73
CA PHE A 59 8.39 -20.57 -10.14
C PHE A 59 7.73 -20.57 -8.75
N ILE A 60 6.67 -21.35 -8.57
CA ILE A 60 5.93 -21.43 -7.29
C ILE A 60 6.63 -22.38 -6.32
N GLN A 61 7.23 -23.46 -6.84
CA GLN A 61 7.98 -24.43 -6.03
C GLN A 61 9.20 -23.77 -5.35
N ASN A 62 9.90 -22.89 -6.06
CA ASN A 62 11.08 -22.19 -5.58
C ASN A 62 10.75 -20.89 -4.83
N PHE A 63 9.48 -20.52 -4.71
CA PHE A 63 9.07 -19.32 -3.98
C PHE A 63 9.08 -19.61 -2.47
N ASP A 64 9.98 -18.91 -1.76
CA ASP A 64 10.00 -18.97 -0.29
C ASP A 64 9.21 -17.81 0.31
N LEU A 65 8.10 -18.17 0.98
CA LEU A 65 7.21 -17.24 1.63
C LEU A 65 7.86 -16.56 2.85
N TYR A 66 8.75 -17.28 3.54
CA TYR A 66 9.39 -16.82 4.79
C TYR A 66 10.61 -15.92 4.56
N THR A 67 10.59 -15.19 3.44
CA THR A 67 11.63 -14.24 3.04
C THR A 67 11.05 -12.85 2.86
N SER A 68 11.92 -11.87 2.60
CA SER A 68 11.48 -10.50 2.23
C SER A 68 10.54 -10.48 1.02
N LYS A 69 10.65 -11.45 0.10
CA LYS A 69 9.75 -11.55 -1.07
C LYS A 69 8.32 -11.89 -0.65
N GLY A 70 8.15 -12.81 0.30
CA GLY A 70 6.83 -13.14 0.84
C GLY A 70 6.21 -11.97 1.60
N LEU A 71 7.03 -11.24 2.37
CA LEU A 71 6.58 -10.03 3.06
C LEU A 71 6.12 -8.94 2.08
N ILE A 72 6.88 -8.70 1.01
CA ILE A 72 6.51 -7.76 -0.06
C ILE A 72 5.17 -8.18 -0.70
N LEU A 73 4.97 -9.46 -0.98
CA LEU A 73 3.73 -9.98 -1.55
C LEU A 73 2.52 -9.66 -0.67
N MET A 74 2.64 -9.88 0.64
CA MET A 74 1.57 -9.56 1.60
C MET A 74 1.31 -8.06 1.68
N TYR A 75 2.36 -7.25 1.69
CA TYR A 75 2.21 -5.79 1.73
C TYR A 75 1.53 -5.27 0.47
N VAL A 76 1.90 -5.75 -0.70
CA VAL A 76 1.25 -5.41 -1.97
C VAL A 76 -0.24 -5.77 -1.94
N TYR A 77 -0.60 -6.91 -1.33
CA TYR A 77 -1.98 -7.38 -1.24
C TYR A 77 -2.91 -6.36 -0.56
N PHE A 78 -2.58 -5.82 0.59
CA PHE A 78 -3.46 -4.87 1.28
C PHE A 78 -3.18 -3.41 0.92
N GLN A 79 -1.99 -3.07 0.45
CA GLN A 79 -1.62 -1.72 0.04
C GLN A 79 -2.26 -1.30 -1.28
N ILE A 80 -2.43 -2.21 -2.25
CA ILE A 80 -3.09 -1.89 -3.53
C ILE A 80 -4.56 -1.47 -3.31
N PRO A 81 -5.40 -2.23 -2.58
CA PRO A 81 -6.75 -1.80 -2.25
C PRO A 81 -6.80 -0.49 -1.48
N LEU A 82 -5.96 -0.34 -0.46
CA LEU A 82 -5.89 0.87 0.35
C LEU A 82 -5.56 2.10 -0.51
N SER A 83 -4.53 2.02 -1.34
CA SER A 83 -4.16 3.12 -2.24
C SER A 83 -5.25 3.44 -3.26
N THR A 84 -5.97 2.42 -3.72
CA THR A 84 -7.11 2.62 -4.62
C THR A 84 -8.21 3.41 -3.93
N LEU A 85 -8.57 3.06 -2.68
CA LEU A 85 -9.56 3.77 -1.88
C LEU A 85 -9.17 5.22 -1.62
N LEU A 86 -7.90 5.46 -1.28
CA LEU A 86 -7.38 6.81 -1.01
C LEU A 86 -7.37 7.71 -2.26
N LEU A 87 -7.20 7.12 -3.45
CA LEU A 87 -7.18 7.88 -4.70
C LEU A 87 -8.57 8.18 -5.26
N ILE A 88 -9.61 7.42 -4.93
CA ILE A 88 -10.97 7.63 -5.48
C ILE A 88 -11.48 9.07 -5.23
N PRO A 89 -11.38 9.66 -4.03
CA PRO A 89 -11.81 11.04 -3.80
C PRO A 89 -11.08 12.06 -4.67
N ALA A 90 -9.79 11.83 -4.97
CA ALA A 90 -9.01 12.70 -5.83
C ALA A 90 -9.55 12.76 -7.26
N PHE A 91 -10.02 11.63 -7.79
CA PHE A 91 -10.66 11.58 -9.11
C PHE A 91 -11.97 12.35 -9.16
N ASN A 92 -12.70 12.47 -8.03
CA ASN A 92 -13.91 13.29 -7.95
C ASN A 92 -13.61 14.78 -8.11
N GLY A 93 -12.38 15.23 -7.88
CA GLY A 93 -11.93 16.60 -8.12
C GLY A 93 -11.73 16.94 -9.60
N ILE A 94 -11.68 15.95 -10.50
CA ILE A 94 -11.56 16.17 -11.95
C ILE A 94 -12.95 16.49 -12.51
N ARG A 95 -13.16 17.71 -12.95
CA ARG A 95 -14.44 18.16 -13.52
C ARG A 95 -14.62 17.63 -14.94
N ARG A 96 -15.82 17.20 -15.27
CA ARG A 96 -16.19 16.75 -16.62
C ARG A 96 -16.04 17.84 -17.66
N GLU A 97 -16.34 19.08 -17.28
CA GLU A 97 -16.24 20.26 -18.16
C GLU A 97 -14.83 20.44 -18.72
N TRP A 98 -13.80 20.09 -17.96
CA TRP A 98 -12.41 20.16 -18.45
C TRP A 98 -12.13 19.16 -19.57
N GLN A 99 -12.75 17.98 -19.47
CA GLN A 99 -12.59 16.95 -20.51
C GLN A 99 -13.37 17.33 -21.77
N GLU A 100 -14.56 17.89 -21.61
CA GLU A 100 -15.39 18.39 -22.70
C GLU A 100 -14.71 19.56 -23.41
N ALA A 101 -14.16 20.53 -22.68
CA ALA A 101 -13.38 21.65 -23.23
C ALA A 101 -12.16 21.15 -24.04
N ASN A 102 -11.42 20.14 -23.53
CA ASN A 102 -10.31 19.54 -24.27
C ASN A 102 -10.78 18.92 -25.60
N LEU A 103 -11.92 18.27 -25.63
CA LEU A 103 -12.48 17.68 -26.87
C LEU A 103 -12.91 18.76 -27.86
N LEU A 104 -13.54 19.85 -27.39
CA LEU A 104 -13.93 21.00 -28.23
C LEU A 104 -12.71 21.67 -28.86
N LEU A 105 -11.58 21.70 -28.17
CA LEU A 105 -10.30 22.21 -28.69
C LEU A 105 -9.56 21.20 -29.59
N GLY A 106 -10.18 20.09 -29.96
CA GLY A 106 -9.58 19.05 -30.80
C GLY A 106 -8.54 18.18 -30.08
N GLY A 107 -8.43 18.29 -28.76
CA GLY A 107 -7.50 17.50 -27.95
C GLY A 107 -7.93 16.03 -27.82
N ARG A 108 -6.94 15.11 -27.87
CA ARG A 108 -7.18 13.69 -27.61
C ARG A 108 -7.37 13.42 -26.11
N ASN A 109 -8.05 12.34 -25.76
CA ASN A 109 -8.23 11.93 -24.37
C ASN A 109 -6.90 11.68 -23.64
N SER A 110 -5.88 11.17 -24.32
CA SER A 110 -4.52 11.06 -23.80
C SER A 110 -3.91 12.42 -23.45
N THR A 111 -4.11 13.42 -24.29
CA THR A 111 -3.63 14.80 -24.04
C THR A 111 -4.23 15.38 -22.78
N PHE A 112 -5.54 15.17 -22.58
CA PHE A 112 -6.22 15.57 -21.35
C PHE A 112 -5.60 14.93 -20.12
N TRP A 113 -5.37 13.60 -20.13
CA TRP A 113 -4.83 12.93 -18.97
C TRP A 113 -3.40 13.37 -18.65
N PHE A 114 -2.52 13.52 -19.65
CA PHE A 114 -1.14 13.93 -19.40
C PHE A 114 -0.99 15.41 -19.04
N LYS A 115 -1.80 16.31 -19.62
CA LYS A 115 -1.65 17.76 -19.41
C LYS A 115 -2.53 18.31 -18.29
N VAL A 116 -3.64 17.67 -17.95
CA VAL A 116 -4.61 18.14 -16.95
C VAL A 116 -4.83 17.11 -15.86
N GLY A 117 -5.27 15.89 -16.21
CA GLY A 117 -5.70 14.90 -15.24
C GLY A 117 -4.59 14.47 -14.27
N ILE A 118 -3.44 14.04 -14.78
CA ILE A 118 -2.31 13.61 -13.94
C ILE A 118 -1.75 14.77 -13.10
N PRO A 119 -1.44 15.96 -13.65
CA PRO A 119 -0.95 17.07 -12.84
C PRO A 119 -1.89 17.46 -11.67
N VAL A 120 -3.20 17.44 -11.89
CA VAL A 120 -4.18 17.73 -10.84
C VAL A 120 -4.18 16.63 -9.75
N LEU A 121 -3.89 15.38 -10.13
CA LEU A 121 -3.86 14.25 -9.19
C LEU A 121 -2.52 14.10 -8.46
N ILE A 122 -1.45 14.71 -8.93
CA ILE A 122 -0.10 14.59 -8.34
C ILE A 122 -0.11 14.82 -6.82
N PRO A 123 -0.69 15.90 -6.27
CA PRO A 123 -0.71 16.11 -4.82
C PRO A 123 -1.36 14.96 -4.05
N SER A 124 -2.47 14.44 -4.57
CA SER A 124 -3.18 13.32 -3.94
C SER A 124 -2.42 11.99 -4.07
N ILE A 125 -1.66 11.81 -5.16
CA ILE A 125 -0.80 10.63 -5.35
C ILE A 125 0.33 10.66 -4.31
N PHE A 126 1.00 11.79 -4.11
CA PHE A 126 2.04 11.91 -3.10
C PHE A 126 1.49 11.70 -1.69
N GLY A 127 0.37 12.34 -1.33
CA GLY A 127 -0.30 12.11 -0.05
C GLY A 127 -0.67 10.64 0.16
N THR A 128 -1.13 9.95 -0.88
CA THR A 128 -1.39 8.51 -0.80
C THR A 128 -0.11 7.71 -0.54
N ILE A 129 0.99 8.02 -1.23
CA ILE A 129 2.28 7.34 -1.04
C ILE A 129 2.77 7.49 0.40
N SER A 130 2.66 8.68 0.99
CA SER A 130 3.05 8.92 2.38
C SER A 130 2.22 8.12 3.38
N VAL A 131 0.90 8.06 3.18
CA VAL A 131 0.02 7.22 4.02
C VAL A 131 0.39 5.75 3.89
N LEU A 132 0.64 5.26 2.67
CA LEU A 132 1.06 3.88 2.43
C LEU A 132 2.40 3.57 3.07
N PHE A 133 3.36 4.50 3.00
CA PHE A 133 4.66 4.36 3.64
C PHE A 133 4.53 4.27 5.16
N ALA A 134 3.78 5.19 5.79
CA ALA A 134 3.52 5.15 7.22
C ALA A 134 2.81 3.86 7.64
N ASN A 135 1.80 3.41 6.86
CA ASN A 135 1.09 2.17 7.11
C ASN A 135 2.01 0.94 7.01
N ALA A 136 2.92 0.92 6.02
CA ALA A 136 3.90 -0.15 5.88
C ALA A 136 4.91 -0.20 7.04
N LEU A 137 5.38 0.96 7.51
CA LEU A 137 6.26 1.03 8.67
C LEU A 137 5.57 0.55 9.96
N CYS A 138 4.28 0.81 10.12
CA CYS A 138 3.50 0.39 11.28
C CYS A 138 3.03 -1.07 11.21
N ALA A 139 3.15 -1.75 10.08
CA ALA A 139 2.60 -3.08 9.86
C ALA A 139 3.42 -4.18 10.55
N TYR A 140 3.61 -4.05 11.87
CA TYR A 140 4.35 -4.99 12.71
C TYR A 140 3.77 -6.40 12.70
N ALA A 141 2.44 -6.52 12.90
CA ALA A 141 1.80 -7.81 13.16
C ALA A 141 1.94 -8.81 12.00
N THR A 142 1.83 -8.34 10.75
CA THR A 142 2.02 -9.19 9.55
C THR A 142 3.45 -9.67 9.44
N ALA A 143 4.41 -8.76 9.64
CA ALA A 143 5.83 -9.08 9.56
C ALA A 143 6.26 -10.04 10.66
N TYR A 144 5.81 -9.82 11.90
CA TYR A 144 6.10 -10.67 13.04
C TYR A 144 5.52 -12.08 12.86
N ALA A 145 4.25 -12.18 12.44
CA ALA A 145 3.60 -13.48 12.25
C ALA A 145 4.25 -14.30 11.14
N LEU A 146 4.76 -13.64 10.07
CA LEU A 146 5.40 -14.35 8.97
C LEU A 146 6.85 -14.74 9.25
N LEU A 147 7.63 -13.80 9.77
CA LEU A 147 9.09 -13.92 9.83
C LEU A 147 9.60 -14.21 11.25
N MET A 148 8.71 -14.08 12.25
CA MET A 148 9.09 -14.17 13.68
C MET A 148 10.32 -13.28 13.95
N ASN A 149 11.39 -13.84 14.48
CA ASN A 149 12.64 -13.11 14.80
C ASN A 149 13.71 -13.21 13.71
N ASN A 150 13.40 -13.80 12.55
CA ASN A 150 14.39 -14.05 11.50
C ASN A 150 14.78 -12.80 10.70
N PHE A 151 14.04 -11.69 10.84
CA PHE A 151 14.35 -10.44 10.16
C PHE A 151 14.38 -9.27 11.14
N SER A 152 15.46 -8.48 11.06
CA SER A 152 15.66 -7.27 11.88
C SER A 152 14.86 -6.07 11.37
N LEU A 153 13.53 -6.22 11.28
CA LEU A 153 12.64 -5.10 10.97
C LEU A 153 12.50 -4.20 12.20
N LEU A 154 12.55 -2.89 11.98
CA LEU A 154 12.53 -1.92 13.06
C LEU A 154 11.35 -2.09 14.04
N PRO A 155 10.08 -2.27 13.59
CA PRO A 155 8.97 -2.50 14.52
C PRO A 155 9.08 -3.82 15.29
N VAL A 156 9.61 -4.88 14.67
CA VAL A 156 9.83 -6.18 15.30
C VAL A 156 10.91 -6.08 16.38
N ASN A 157 12.03 -5.40 16.07
CA ASN A 157 13.09 -5.15 17.04
C ASN A 157 12.61 -4.32 18.23
N ILE A 158 11.84 -3.28 17.99
CA ILE A 158 11.25 -2.47 19.07
C ILE A 158 10.43 -3.37 20.00
N SER A 159 9.52 -4.19 19.43
CA SER A 159 8.69 -5.10 20.23
C SER A 159 9.52 -6.10 21.03
N SER A 160 10.55 -6.71 20.42
CA SER A 160 11.40 -7.69 21.09
C SER A 160 12.20 -7.12 22.25
N MET A 161 12.53 -5.82 22.24
CA MET A 161 13.22 -5.15 23.34
C MET A 161 12.34 -4.93 24.59
N PHE A 162 11.01 -4.93 24.41
CA PHE A 162 10.07 -4.81 25.54
C PHE A 162 9.52 -6.16 26.01
N THR A 163 9.49 -7.19 25.15
CA THR A 163 8.84 -8.49 25.45
C THR A 163 9.83 -9.63 25.67
N GLY A 164 11.15 -9.40 25.60
CA GLY A 164 12.17 -10.43 25.79
C GLY A 164 12.38 -10.79 27.25
N ASP A 165 12.16 -12.06 27.63
CA ASP A 165 12.27 -12.57 29.00
C ASP A 165 13.71 -12.58 29.56
N ILE A 166 14.74 -12.67 28.73
CA ILE A 166 16.13 -12.91 29.18
C ILE A 166 17.02 -11.66 29.07
N ALA A 167 16.68 -10.69 28.23
CA ALA A 167 17.51 -9.50 27.99
C ALA A 167 16.66 -8.31 27.54
N ALA A 168 15.56 -8.03 28.25
CA ALA A 168 14.79 -6.83 27.98
C ALA A 168 15.69 -5.58 28.10
N LYS A 169 15.78 -4.81 27.01
CA LYS A 169 16.54 -3.56 26.97
C LYS A 169 15.59 -2.39 26.67
N PRO A 170 14.72 -2.01 27.65
CA PRO A 170 13.66 -1.04 27.42
C PRO A 170 14.19 0.34 27.00
N HIS A 171 15.36 0.74 27.48
CA HIS A 171 16.00 1.99 27.06
C HIS A 171 16.37 1.99 25.58
N LEU A 172 16.85 0.86 25.07
CA LEU A 172 17.20 0.70 23.66
C LEU A 172 15.93 0.65 22.80
N GLY A 173 14.88 -0.06 23.26
CA GLY A 173 13.57 -0.07 22.64
C GLY A 173 12.94 1.32 22.53
N ALA A 174 13.04 2.12 23.62
CA ALA A 174 12.59 3.50 23.62
C ALA A 174 13.37 4.38 22.61
N ALA A 175 14.71 4.24 22.55
CA ALA A 175 15.52 4.95 21.57
C ALA A 175 15.14 4.61 20.13
N LEU A 176 14.94 3.32 19.81
CA LEU A 176 14.50 2.87 18.49
C LEU A 176 13.09 3.38 18.15
N SER A 177 12.19 3.46 19.14
CA SER A 177 10.85 4.02 18.95
C SER A 177 10.91 5.52 18.59
N VAL A 178 11.81 6.28 19.21
CA VAL A 178 12.05 7.69 18.87
C VAL A 178 12.59 7.81 17.45
N VAL A 179 13.55 6.96 17.05
CA VAL A 179 14.06 6.94 15.66
C VAL A 179 12.94 6.65 14.68
N MET A 180 12.08 5.67 14.95
CA MET A 180 10.93 5.35 14.11
C MET A 180 9.96 6.53 14.00
N MET A 181 9.69 7.22 15.12
CA MET A 181 8.86 8.42 15.14
C MET A 181 9.46 9.55 14.29
N LEU A 182 10.78 9.77 14.39
CA LEU A 182 11.48 10.77 13.59
C LEU A 182 11.43 10.45 12.10
N LEU A 183 11.58 9.18 11.71
CA LEU A 183 11.46 8.74 10.32
C LEU A 183 10.04 8.99 9.76
N MET A 184 9.00 8.71 10.56
CA MET A 184 7.62 9.00 10.15
C MET A 184 7.37 10.52 10.04
N CYS A 185 7.83 11.31 11.01
CA CYS A 185 7.72 12.76 10.94
C CYS A 185 8.44 13.32 9.71
N ALA A 186 9.65 12.84 9.41
CA ALA A 186 10.40 13.25 8.23
C ALA A 186 9.64 12.93 6.93
N ALA A 187 9.06 11.74 6.82
CA ALA A 187 8.26 11.34 5.66
C ALA A 187 7.05 12.27 5.48
N ILE A 188 6.31 12.58 6.55
CA ILE A 188 5.15 13.49 6.52
C ILE A 188 5.57 14.92 6.15
N LEU A 189 6.71 15.40 6.65
CA LEU A 189 7.22 16.74 6.34
C LEU A 189 7.62 16.84 4.86
N ILE A 190 8.30 15.84 4.33
CA ILE A 190 8.66 15.75 2.91
C ILE A 190 7.40 15.79 2.04
N ASP A 191 6.39 14.99 2.41
CA ASP A 191 5.12 14.94 1.70
C ASP A 191 4.41 16.30 1.69
N ASN A 192 4.26 16.92 2.87
CA ASN A 192 3.68 18.26 2.97
C ASN A 192 4.43 19.31 2.15
N TYR A 193 5.76 19.21 2.09
CA TYR A 193 6.57 20.11 1.26
C TYR A 193 6.30 19.88 -0.23
N VAL A 194 6.27 18.63 -0.68
CA VAL A 194 5.99 18.27 -2.08
C VAL A 194 4.57 18.71 -2.47
N ILE A 195 3.57 18.46 -1.63
CA ILE A 195 2.19 18.88 -1.87
C ILE A 195 2.11 20.41 -2.02
N LYS A 196 2.71 21.16 -1.11
CA LYS A 196 2.74 22.65 -1.17
C LYS A 196 3.45 23.16 -2.43
N ALA A 197 4.57 22.55 -2.79
CA ALA A 197 5.32 22.93 -4.01
C ALA A 197 4.48 22.68 -5.26
N THR A 198 3.80 21.53 -5.33
CA THR A 198 2.99 21.13 -6.50
C THR A 198 1.70 21.95 -6.62
N THR A 199 1.05 22.26 -5.48
CA THR A 199 -0.19 23.05 -5.47
C THR A 199 0.07 24.51 -5.90
N ARG A 200 1.23 25.08 -5.59
CA ARG A 200 1.61 26.42 -6.05
C ARG A 200 1.74 26.54 -7.57
N TRP A 201 2.04 25.44 -8.27
CA TRP A 201 2.11 25.40 -9.73
C TRP A 201 0.74 25.38 -10.41
N ASN A 202 -0.29 24.85 -9.74
CA ASN A 202 -1.65 24.74 -10.29
C ASN A 202 -2.49 26.02 -10.12
N VAL A 203 -2.03 27.00 -9.35
CA VAL A 203 -2.75 28.28 -9.09
C VAL A 203 -2.22 29.43 -9.97
N ARG A 204 -1.22 29.19 -10.79
CA ARG A 204 -0.75 30.12 -11.84
C ARG A 204 -1.17 29.62 -13.22
#